data_354be00eb9186374f9d2b7e3844f71ce
#
_entry.id   354be00eb9186374f9d2b7e3844f71ce
#
_cell.length_a   1.000
_cell.length_b   1.000
_cell.length_c   1.000
_cell.angle_alpha   90.00
_cell.angle_beta   90.00
_cell.angle_gamma   90.00
#
_symmetry.space_group_name_H-M   'P 1'
#
loop_
_entity.id
_entity.type
_entity.pdbx_description
1 polymer ?
#
loop_
_entity_poly.entity_id
_entity_poly.type
_entity_poly.pdbx_seq_one_letter_code
_entity_poly.pdbx_strand_id
1 'polypeptide(L)'
;MSAPILSQINAYPVKSVGGLSLSTSWVEKQGLMFDRRFMLALADGSMVTARKYPQMVRVQANLSPDGVIFTAKGYSNLRIRYSEFKMQQAPAQVWSDNFVAYTTTDAADDWFSDVLGQRVELLYCGEQSNRVREKFGHNVSFADGYPLLVISEASLSELNRRSPETHSMDQFRTNLVVSGTEPFAEDGWKRIVLVKSSLKL
;
A
#
# COMPACT_ATOMS: atom_id res chain seq x y z
N MET A 1 15.02 -21.11 -20.96
CA MET A 1 14.58 -19.89 -20.28
C MET A 1 14.92 -20.03 -18.79
N SER A 2 15.55 -19.05 -18.19
CA SER A 2 15.80 -19.04 -16.74
C SER A 2 14.46 -18.95 -15.99
N ALA A 3 14.41 -19.51 -14.77
CA ALA A 3 13.22 -19.35 -13.93
C ALA A 3 12.98 -17.87 -13.61
N PRO A 4 11.71 -17.43 -13.50
CA PRO A 4 11.41 -16.07 -13.05
C PRO A 4 12.03 -15.77 -11.68
N ILE A 5 12.49 -14.54 -11.48
CA ILE A 5 13.14 -14.09 -10.26
C ILE A 5 12.31 -12.96 -9.65
N LEU A 6 12.10 -12.99 -8.34
CA LEU A 6 11.55 -11.85 -7.61
C LEU A 6 12.62 -10.77 -7.52
N SER A 7 12.45 -9.68 -8.27
CA SER A 7 13.45 -8.60 -8.37
C SER A 7 13.20 -7.44 -7.40
N GLN A 8 11.93 -7.20 -6.99
CA GLN A 8 11.60 -6.17 -6.02
C GLN A 8 10.44 -6.60 -5.13
N ILE A 9 10.47 -6.15 -3.88
CA ILE A 9 9.36 -6.21 -2.92
C ILE A 9 9.06 -4.78 -2.49
N ASN A 10 7.83 -4.32 -2.68
CA ASN A 10 7.42 -2.98 -2.31
C ASN A 10 6.19 -3.03 -1.40
N ALA A 11 6.20 -2.23 -0.35
CA ALA A 11 5.06 -2.02 0.52
C ALA A 11 4.63 -0.55 0.48
N TYR A 12 3.35 -0.33 0.66
CA TYR A 12 2.72 0.99 0.67
C TYR A 12 1.91 1.12 1.96
N PRO A 13 2.52 1.54 3.08
CA PRO A 13 1.86 1.49 4.38
C PRO A 13 0.52 2.21 4.42
N VAL A 14 0.41 3.34 3.70
CA VAL A 14 -0.82 4.12 3.61
C VAL A 14 -1.38 4.07 2.19
N LYS A 15 -2.69 3.85 2.07
CA LYS A 15 -3.40 3.93 0.78
C LYS A 15 -3.12 5.26 0.09
N SER A 16 -2.73 5.22 -1.19
CA SER A 16 -2.43 6.40 -2.03
C SER A 16 -1.19 7.24 -1.65
N VAL A 17 -0.46 6.87 -0.61
CA VAL A 17 0.80 7.51 -0.18
C VAL A 17 2.00 6.79 -0.81
N GLY A 18 3.15 7.41 -0.87
CA GLY A 18 4.39 6.82 -1.40
C GLY A 18 4.73 5.47 -0.77
N GLY A 19 5.38 4.61 -1.54
CA GLY A 19 5.81 3.28 -1.12
C GLY A 19 7.26 3.25 -0.64
N LEU A 20 7.66 2.09 -0.14
CA LEU A 20 9.03 1.78 0.24
C LEU A 20 9.43 0.41 -0.34
N SER A 21 10.69 0.30 -0.78
CA SER A 21 11.28 -0.97 -1.17
C SER A 21 11.81 -1.72 0.04
N LEU A 22 11.61 -3.04 0.04
CA LEU A 22 12.01 -3.95 1.12
C LEU A 22 12.93 -5.04 0.57
N SER A 23 13.95 -5.40 1.32
CA SER A 23 14.77 -6.58 1.03
C SER A 23 14.05 -7.89 1.41
N THR A 24 13.17 -7.82 2.40
CA THR A 24 12.39 -8.96 2.91
C THR A 24 11.03 -8.46 3.40
N SER A 25 10.02 -9.33 3.36
CA SER A 25 8.70 -9.07 3.96
C SER A 25 8.04 -10.38 4.37
N TRP A 26 7.25 -10.34 5.43
CA TRP A 26 6.32 -11.41 5.76
C TRP A 26 5.08 -11.30 4.88
N VAL A 27 4.56 -12.45 4.47
CA VAL A 27 3.28 -12.54 3.74
C VAL A 27 2.20 -12.98 4.73
N GLU A 28 1.19 -12.17 4.87
CA GLU A 28 0.01 -12.40 5.70
C GLU A 28 -1.21 -12.68 4.84
N LYS A 29 -2.30 -13.12 5.45
CA LYS A 29 -3.58 -13.35 4.72
C LYS A 29 -4.08 -12.11 3.98
N GLN A 30 -3.79 -10.92 4.50
CA GLN A 30 -4.23 -9.63 3.96
C GLN A 30 -3.18 -8.90 3.11
N GLY A 31 -2.08 -9.56 2.73
CA GLY A 31 -1.01 -9.03 1.88
C GLY A 31 0.37 -9.04 2.55
N LEU A 32 1.28 -8.22 2.06
CA LEU A 32 2.57 -8.02 2.73
C LEU A 32 2.36 -7.33 4.08
N MET A 33 3.20 -7.70 5.04
CA MET A 33 3.24 -7.02 6.33
C MET A 33 3.38 -5.50 6.12
N PHE A 34 2.59 -4.72 6.84
CA PHE A 34 2.45 -3.26 6.75
C PHE A 34 1.87 -2.70 5.43
N ASP A 35 1.53 -3.51 4.45
CA ASP A 35 0.98 -3.01 3.19
C ASP A 35 -0.47 -2.54 3.37
N ARG A 36 -0.74 -1.27 2.99
CA ARG A 36 -2.06 -0.60 3.07
C ARG A 36 -2.76 -0.77 4.42
N ARG A 37 -1.97 -0.76 5.52
CA ARG A 37 -2.52 -0.83 6.89
C ARG A 37 -3.19 0.45 7.32
N PHE A 38 -2.89 1.55 6.63
CA PHE A 38 -3.44 2.86 6.91
C PHE A 38 -4.16 3.44 5.70
N MET A 39 -5.15 4.30 5.98
CA MET A 39 -5.91 5.02 4.97
C MET A 39 -6.31 6.40 5.52
N LEU A 40 -6.25 7.42 4.67
CA LEU A 40 -6.88 8.70 4.99
C LEU A 40 -8.36 8.63 4.62
N ALA A 41 -9.20 9.10 5.53
CA ALA A 41 -10.65 9.16 5.37
C ALA A 41 -11.20 10.54 5.71
N LEU A 42 -12.35 10.86 5.14
CA LEU A 42 -13.18 11.97 5.60
C LEU A 42 -13.97 11.53 6.85
N ALA A 43 -14.62 12.47 7.52
CA ALA A 43 -15.41 12.21 8.74
C ALA A 43 -16.53 11.17 8.56
N ASP A 44 -17.03 10.98 7.34
CA ASP A 44 -18.02 9.96 6.99
C ASP A 44 -17.40 8.57 6.73
N GLY A 45 -16.08 8.44 6.85
CA GLY A 45 -15.32 7.21 6.58
C GLY A 45 -14.97 7.00 5.12
N SER A 46 -15.38 7.87 4.20
CA SER A 46 -15.05 7.74 2.78
C SER A 46 -13.56 7.95 2.53
N MET A 47 -12.96 7.06 1.70
CA MET A 47 -11.53 7.09 1.43
C MET A 47 -11.07 8.35 0.71
N VAL A 48 -9.94 8.89 1.14
CA VAL A 48 -9.20 9.95 0.44
C VAL A 48 -8.12 9.32 -0.43
N THR A 49 -8.04 9.72 -1.71
CA THR A 49 -7.15 9.09 -2.67
C THR A 49 -6.32 10.09 -3.46
N ALA A 50 -5.18 9.64 -3.99
CA ALA A 50 -4.30 10.43 -4.85
C ALA A 50 -4.96 10.87 -6.17
N ARG A 51 -6.06 10.25 -6.59
CA ARG A 51 -6.84 10.72 -7.76
C ARG A 51 -7.41 12.12 -7.51
N LYS A 52 -7.84 12.40 -6.29
CA LYS A 52 -8.38 13.71 -5.89
C LYS A 52 -7.29 14.62 -5.30
N TYR A 53 -6.32 14.03 -4.60
CA TYR A 53 -5.24 14.73 -3.90
C TYR A 53 -3.87 14.18 -4.36
N PRO A 54 -3.38 14.59 -5.56
CA PRO A 54 -2.14 14.05 -6.14
C PRO A 54 -0.90 14.22 -5.26
N GLN A 55 -0.89 15.23 -4.38
CA GLN A 55 0.21 15.46 -3.43
C GLN A 55 0.44 14.29 -2.46
N MET A 56 -0.55 13.40 -2.25
CA MET A 56 -0.40 12.22 -1.40
C MET A 56 0.77 11.33 -1.83
N VAL A 57 1.04 11.20 -3.13
CA VAL A 57 2.13 10.34 -3.62
C VAL A 57 3.52 10.87 -3.25
N ARG A 58 3.61 12.15 -2.85
CA ARG A 58 4.87 12.79 -2.42
C ARG A 58 5.14 12.62 -0.93
N VAL A 59 4.15 12.19 -0.17
CA VAL A 59 4.32 11.82 1.24
C VAL A 59 5.04 10.46 1.28
N GLN A 60 6.05 10.33 2.14
CA GLN A 60 6.73 9.07 2.39
C GLN A 60 6.31 8.54 3.76
N ALA A 61 6.12 7.24 3.84
CA ALA A 61 5.80 6.53 5.08
C ALA A 61 6.92 5.52 5.37
N ASN A 62 7.78 5.83 6.32
CA ASN A 62 8.89 4.99 6.71
C ASN A 62 8.53 4.21 7.98
N LEU A 63 8.75 2.90 7.96
CA LEU A 63 8.48 2.04 9.11
C LEU A 63 9.58 2.20 10.17
N SER A 64 9.20 2.20 11.43
CA SER A 64 10.09 2.07 12.57
C SER A 64 9.63 0.90 13.45
N PRO A 65 10.47 0.35 14.33
CA PRO A 65 10.10 -0.80 15.14
C PRO A 65 8.86 -0.60 16.02
N ASP A 66 8.56 0.65 16.36
CA ASP A 66 7.48 1.05 17.28
C ASP A 66 6.39 1.90 16.62
N GLY A 67 6.47 2.16 15.30
CA GLY A 67 5.51 3.06 14.66
C GLY A 67 5.83 3.40 13.21
N VAL A 68 5.40 4.57 12.77
CA VAL A 68 5.61 5.10 11.42
C VAL A 68 6.11 6.54 11.47
N ILE A 69 7.02 6.86 10.57
CA ILE A 69 7.54 8.22 10.37
C ILE A 69 7.06 8.72 9.01
N PHE A 70 6.28 9.79 9.00
CA PHE A 70 5.81 10.44 7.79
C PHE A 70 6.68 11.66 7.47
N THR A 71 7.00 11.81 6.20
CA THR A 71 7.76 12.96 5.70
C THR A 71 7.11 13.51 4.43
N ALA A 72 7.07 14.84 4.33
CA ALA A 72 6.61 15.55 3.13
C ALA A 72 7.42 16.84 2.97
N LYS A 73 7.72 17.21 1.73
CA LYS A 73 8.49 18.44 1.45
C LYS A 73 7.73 19.67 1.95
N GLY A 74 8.38 20.48 2.77
CA GLY A 74 7.81 21.71 3.34
C GLY A 74 7.08 21.52 4.67
N TYR A 75 7.04 20.31 5.20
CA TYR A 75 6.42 19.97 6.49
C TYR A 75 7.43 19.35 7.45
N SER A 76 7.23 19.53 8.74
CA SER A 76 8.00 18.82 9.76
C SER A 76 7.71 17.33 9.70
N ASN A 77 8.72 16.50 9.96
CA ASN A 77 8.50 15.05 10.04
C ASN A 77 7.56 14.73 11.19
N LEU A 78 6.62 13.84 10.95
CA LEU A 78 5.72 13.32 11.97
C LEU A 78 6.10 11.89 12.31
N ARG A 79 6.34 11.60 13.59
CA ARG A 79 6.46 10.24 14.10
C ARG A 79 5.25 9.91 14.96
N ILE A 80 4.61 8.79 14.68
CA ILE A 80 3.55 8.21 15.50
C ILE A 80 3.95 6.83 15.96
N ARG A 81 3.65 6.49 17.22
CA ARG A 81 3.89 5.15 17.77
C ARG A 81 2.60 4.36 17.81
N TYR A 82 2.69 3.05 17.60
CA TYR A 82 1.51 2.16 17.70
C TYR A 82 0.85 2.21 19.08
N SER A 83 1.64 2.42 20.14
CA SER A 83 1.14 2.58 21.51
C SER A 83 0.35 3.86 21.78
N GLU A 84 0.42 4.84 20.87
CA GLU A 84 -0.28 6.12 20.96
C GLU A 84 -1.63 6.10 20.24
N PHE A 85 -1.94 5.02 19.52
CA PHE A 85 -3.20 4.93 18.77
C PHE A 85 -4.38 4.89 19.72
N LYS A 86 -5.39 5.72 19.46
CA LYS A 86 -6.63 5.78 20.24
C LYS A 86 -7.44 4.49 20.13
N MET A 87 -7.31 3.78 19.00
CA MET A 87 -8.01 2.53 18.72
C MET A 87 -9.54 2.60 18.86
N GLN A 88 -10.12 3.78 18.71
CA GLN A 88 -11.56 3.94 18.68
C GLN A 88 -12.09 3.46 17.33
N GLN A 89 -13.22 2.77 17.34
CA GLN A 89 -13.88 2.33 16.14
C GLN A 89 -14.38 3.53 15.32
N ALA A 90 -14.07 3.50 14.02
CA ALA A 90 -14.49 4.51 13.06
C ALA A 90 -15.03 3.83 11.79
N PRO A 91 -16.02 4.43 11.12
CA PRO A 91 -16.47 3.94 9.84
C PRO A 91 -15.35 4.07 8.80
N ALA A 92 -15.25 3.10 7.91
CA ALA A 92 -14.32 3.12 6.81
C ALA A 92 -14.98 2.59 5.54
N GLN A 93 -14.75 3.26 4.42
CA GLN A 93 -15.26 2.85 3.12
C GLN A 93 -14.15 2.79 2.09
N VAL A 94 -14.01 1.64 1.44
CA VAL A 94 -13.13 1.47 0.27
C VAL A 94 -13.99 0.97 -0.89
N TRP A 95 -14.21 1.81 -1.88
CA TRP A 95 -15.18 1.62 -2.97
C TRP A 95 -16.60 1.38 -2.41
N SER A 96 -17.18 0.21 -2.67
CA SER A 96 -18.48 -0.21 -2.15
C SER A 96 -18.42 -0.93 -0.80
N ASP A 97 -17.22 -1.27 -0.33
CA ASP A 97 -17.06 -2.03 0.91
C ASP A 97 -17.10 -1.07 2.11
N ASN A 98 -18.07 -1.26 3.00
CA ASN A 98 -18.17 -0.54 4.27
C ASN A 98 -17.75 -1.48 5.40
N PHE A 99 -16.90 -1.01 6.29
CA PHE A 99 -16.36 -1.80 7.40
C PHE A 99 -15.91 -0.89 8.54
N VAL A 100 -15.43 -1.49 9.63
CA VAL A 100 -14.90 -0.77 10.80
C VAL A 100 -13.38 -0.74 10.72
N ALA A 101 -12.82 0.44 10.90
CA ALA A 101 -11.40 0.68 11.14
C ALA A 101 -11.18 1.34 12.51
N TYR A 102 -9.95 1.75 12.80
CA TYR A 102 -9.58 2.32 14.09
C TYR A 102 -8.88 3.66 13.91
N THR A 103 -9.16 4.61 14.80
CA THR A 103 -8.48 5.89 14.83
C THR A 103 -7.04 5.74 15.30
N THR A 104 -6.15 6.60 14.78
CA THR A 104 -4.76 6.67 15.20
C THR A 104 -4.54 7.79 16.21
N THR A 105 -3.86 8.87 15.84
CA THR A 105 -3.55 10.01 16.73
C THR A 105 -4.04 11.31 16.13
N ASP A 106 -4.43 12.27 16.97
CA ASP A 106 -4.81 13.63 16.51
C ASP A 106 -3.66 14.29 15.74
N ALA A 107 -2.43 14.06 16.18
CA ALA A 107 -1.25 14.60 15.51
C ALA A 107 -1.12 14.11 14.06
N ALA A 108 -1.51 12.85 13.78
CA ALA A 108 -1.54 12.33 12.40
C ALA A 108 -2.66 12.97 11.59
N ASP A 109 -3.84 13.12 12.19
CA ASP A 109 -4.99 13.73 11.53
C ASP A 109 -4.70 15.19 11.16
N ASP A 110 -4.13 15.96 12.09
CA ASP A 110 -3.77 17.36 11.88
C ASP A 110 -2.67 17.49 10.81
N TRP A 111 -1.60 16.69 10.91
CA TRP A 111 -0.49 16.73 9.97
C TRP A 111 -0.94 16.42 8.53
N PHE A 112 -1.72 15.35 8.35
CA PHE A 112 -2.23 15.01 7.02
C PHE A 112 -3.25 16.01 6.51
N SER A 113 -4.05 16.62 7.42
CA SER A 113 -4.99 17.67 7.05
C SER A 113 -4.25 18.90 6.54
N ASP A 114 -3.15 19.30 7.18
CA ASP A 114 -2.30 20.39 6.74
C ASP A 114 -1.65 20.10 5.37
N VAL A 115 -1.10 18.89 5.18
CA VAL A 115 -0.49 18.47 3.90
C VAL A 115 -1.49 18.50 2.76
N LEU A 116 -2.75 18.12 3.03
CA LEU A 116 -3.77 18.03 2.00
C LEU A 116 -4.61 19.31 1.81
N GLY A 117 -4.56 20.23 2.80
CA GLY A 117 -5.47 21.38 2.85
C GLY A 117 -6.94 20.95 3.00
N GLN A 118 -7.19 19.79 3.60
CA GLN A 118 -8.51 19.17 3.78
C GLN A 118 -8.53 18.40 5.09
N ARG A 119 -9.56 18.60 5.91
CA ARG A 119 -9.70 17.81 7.15
C ARG A 119 -9.84 16.31 6.80
N VAL A 120 -8.94 15.51 7.36
CA VAL A 120 -8.90 14.06 7.19
C VAL A 120 -8.51 13.38 8.50
N GLU A 121 -8.79 12.09 8.59
CA GLU A 121 -8.38 11.22 9.68
C GLU A 121 -7.50 10.10 9.14
N LEU A 122 -6.41 9.76 9.84
CA LEU A 122 -5.59 8.60 9.52
C LEU A 122 -6.17 7.38 10.24
N LEU A 123 -6.78 6.49 9.49
CA LEU A 123 -7.36 5.25 10.00
C LEU A 123 -6.37 4.08 9.89
N TYR A 124 -6.41 3.19 10.87
CA TYR A 124 -5.69 1.93 10.93
C TYR A 124 -6.66 0.75 10.79
N CYS A 125 -6.32 -0.24 9.97
CA CYS A 125 -7.21 -1.40 9.74
C CYS A 125 -7.22 -2.43 10.88
N GLY A 126 -6.40 -2.24 11.91
CA GLY A 126 -6.18 -3.23 12.96
C GLY A 126 -5.14 -4.29 12.58
N GLU A 127 -4.80 -5.18 13.49
CA GLU A 127 -3.91 -6.32 13.25
C GLU A 127 -4.49 -7.25 12.18
N GLN A 128 -5.80 -7.46 12.23
CA GLN A 128 -6.55 -8.15 11.20
C GLN A 128 -7.66 -7.22 10.72
N SER A 129 -7.69 -6.97 9.41
CA SER A 129 -8.73 -6.14 8.82
C SER A 129 -10.10 -6.82 8.93
N ASN A 130 -11.12 -6.04 9.26
CA ASN A 130 -12.52 -6.48 9.25
C ASN A 130 -13.13 -6.48 7.83
N ARG A 131 -12.38 -6.01 6.83
CA ARG A 131 -12.83 -5.99 5.44
C ARG A 131 -12.65 -7.36 4.82
N VAL A 132 -13.75 -8.08 4.62
CA VAL A 132 -13.77 -9.39 3.96
C VAL A 132 -14.27 -9.23 2.54
N ARG A 133 -13.53 -9.76 1.59
CA ARG A 133 -13.96 -9.89 0.20
C ARG A 133 -14.61 -11.26 0.03
N GLU A 134 -15.92 -11.34 0.25
CA GLU A 134 -16.70 -12.59 0.27
C GLU A 134 -16.46 -13.48 -0.96
N LYS A 135 -16.40 -12.85 -2.16
CA LYS A 135 -16.15 -13.56 -3.42
C LYS A 135 -14.85 -14.39 -3.40
N PHE A 136 -13.89 -14.02 -2.57
CA PHE A 136 -12.56 -14.64 -2.53
C PHE A 136 -12.23 -15.29 -1.18
N GLY A 137 -13.07 -15.08 -0.16
CA GLY A 137 -12.85 -15.61 1.18
C GLY A 137 -11.62 -15.03 1.89
N HIS A 138 -11.13 -13.86 1.46
CA HIS A 138 -9.92 -13.24 2.00
C HIS A 138 -10.21 -11.92 2.70
N ASN A 139 -9.53 -11.72 3.82
CA ASN A 139 -9.45 -10.40 4.45
C ASN A 139 -8.49 -9.54 3.62
N VAL A 140 -8.83 -8.27 3.45
CA VAL A 140 -8.03 -7.29 2.71
C VAL A 140 -7.86 -6.06 3.58
N SER A 141 -6.65 -5.51 3.62
CA SER A 141 -6.37 -4.22 4.24
C SER A 141 -7.07 -3.09 3.47
N PHE A 142 -6.54 -1.88 3.46
CA PHE A 142 -7.08 -0.80 2.62
C PHE A 142 -6.65 -0.89 1.13
N ALA A 143 -6.14 -2.05 0.68
CA ALA A 143 -5.87 -2.31 -0.74
C ALA A 143 -7.15 -2.22 -1.59
N ASP A 144 -7.01 -1.94 -2.89
CA ASP A 144 -8.19 -1.73 -3.75
C ASP A 144 -9.04 -3.00 -3.91
N GLY A 145 -8.44 -4.11 -4.30
CA GLY A 145 -9.19 -5.34 -4.56
C GLY A 145 -8.52 -6.61 -4.03
N TYR A 146 -7.22 -6.74 -4.21
CA TYR A 146 -6.45 -7.92 -3.82
C TYR A 146 -5.33 -7.57 -2.85
N PRO A 147 -4.91 -8.52 -2.01
CA PRO A 147 -3.83 -8.31 -1.06
C PRO A 147 -2.47 -8.02 -1.70
N LEU A 148 -2.23 -8.55 -2.90
CA LEU A 148 -0.96 -8.43 -3.61
C LEU A 148 -1.19 -8.07 -5.08
N LEU A 149 -0.32 -7.22 -5.62
CA LEU A 149 -0.19 -6.94 -7.03
C LEU A 149 1.19 -7.41 -7.50
N VAL A 150 1.21 -8.21 -8.57
CA VAL A 150 2.42 -8.70 -9.23
C VAL A 150 2.50 -8.12 -10.63
N ILE A 151 3.64 -7.57 -11.01
CA ILE A 151 3.90 -7.09 -12.38
C ILE A 151 5.32 -7.51 -12.76
N SER A 152 5.53 -7.91 -14.01
CA SER A 152 6.86 -8.21 -14.52
C SER A 152 7.56 -6.96 -15.08
N GLU A 153 8.89 -6.94 -15.01
CA GLU A 153 9.71 -5.90 -15.66
C GLU A 153 9.49 -5.89 -17.18
N ALA A 154 9.28 -7.08 -17.76
CA ALA A 154 9.00 -7.23 -19.18
C ALA A 154 7.65 -6.60 -19.58
N SER A 155 6.62 -6.74 -18.75
CA SER A 155 5.30 -6.11 -18.97
C SER A 155 5.39 -4.59 -18.91
N LEU A 156 6.12 -4.04 -17.95
CA LEU A 156 6.35 -2.60 -17.88
C LEU A 156 7.13 -2.09 -19.10
N SER A 157 8.16 -2.84 -19.52
CA SER A 157 8.96 -2.48 -20.70
C SER A 157 8.10 -2.49 -21.97
N GLU A 158 7.23 -3.48 -22.14
CA GLU A 158 6.34 -3.57 -23.28
C GLU A 158 5.25 -2.48 -23.25
N LEU A 159 4.71 -2.16 -22.06
CA LEU A 159 3.82 -1.00 -21.90
C LEU A 159 4.50 0.29 -22.35
N ASN A 160 5.72 0.54 -21.88
CA ASN A 160 6.49 1.74 -22.23
C ASN A 160 6.84 1.80 -23.72
N ARG A 161 7.05 0.65 -24.37
CA ARG A 161 7.26 0.59 -25.81
C ARG A 161 6.02 1.04 -26.61
N ARG A 162 4.80 0.79 -26.07
CA ARG A 162 3.53 1.14 -26.70
C ARG A 162 3.01 2.51 -26.32
N SER A 163 3.42 3.01 -25.16
CA SER A 163 2.95 4.29 -24.61
C SER A 163 3.76 5.47 -25.19
N PRO A 164 3.13 6.61 -25.45
CA PRO A 164 3.86 7.84 -25.76
C PRO A 164 4.61 8.42 -24.56
N GLU A 165 4.26 7.98 -23.34
CA GLU A 165 4.88 8.41 -22.09
C GLU A 165 5.62 7.26 -21.42
N THR A 166 6.66 7.57 -20.65
CA THR A 166 7.39 6.57 -19.85
C THR A 166 6.73 6.44 -18.48
N HIS A 167 6.38 5.22 -18.13
CA HIS A 167 5.82 4.84 -16.83
C HIS A 167 6.87 4.15 -15.97
N SER A 168 6.80 4.38 -14.66
CA SER A 168 7.62 3.69 -13.67
C SER A 168 6.79 2.65 -12.89
N MET A 169 7.46 1.66 -12.30
CA MET A 169 6.79 0.56 -11.60
C MET A 169 5.99 1.03 -10.38
N ASP A 170 6.43 2.07 -9.71
CA ASP A 170 5.79 2.64 -8.54
C ASP A 170 4.44 3.33 -8.84
N GLN A 171 4.22 3.80 -10.08
CA GLN A 171 2.91 4.32 -10.50
C GLN A 171 1.81 3.26 -10.41
N PHE A 172 2.14 1.99 -10.60
CA PHE A 172 1.21 0.86 -10.44
C PHE A 172 1.08 0.38 -8.99
N ARG A 173 1.96 0.84 -8.10
CA ARG A 173 1.97 0.47 -6.68
C ARG A 173 2.10 -1.04 -6.50
N THR A 174 2.99 -1.64 -7.30
CA THR A 174 3.23 -3.07 -7.39
C THR A 174 3.94 -3.59 -6.15
N ASN A 175 3.42 -4.66 -5.55
CA ASN A 175 4.01 -5.28 -4.37
C ASN A 175 5.20 -6.17 -4.73
N LEU A 176 5.04 -7.02 -5.75
CA LEU A 176 6.05 -7.98 -6.17
C LEU A 176 6.40 -7.72 -7.64
N VAL A 177 7.66 -7.37 -7.90
CA VAL A 177 8.16 -7.22 -9.27
C VAL A 177 8.95 -8.46 -9.62
N VAL A 178 8.68 -9.04 -10.78
CA VAL A 178 9.37 -10.23 -11.28
C VAL A 178 10.15 -9.93 -12.56
N SER A 179 11.30 -10.56 -12.71
CA SER A 179 12.11 -10.51 -13.92
C SER A 179 12.28 -11.88 -14.56
N GLY A 180 12.79 -11.93 -15.79
CA GLY A 180 13.05 -13.19 -16.50
C GLY A 180 11.81 -13.84 -17.10
N THR A 181 10.77 -13.06 -17.40
CA THR A 181 9.53 -13.54 -18.05
C THR A 181 9.32 -12.84 -19.39
N GLU A 182 8.44 -13.41 -20.21
CA GLU A 182 7.86 -12.69 -21.35
C GLU A 182 6.87 -11.61 -20.86
N PRO A 183 6.64 -10.55 -21.66
CA PRO A 183 5.64 -9.54 -21.34
C PRO A 183 4.25 -10.14 -21.11
N PHE A 184 3.56 -9.71 -20.06
CA PHE A 184 2.20 -10.12 -19.67
C PHE A 184 2.05 -11.61 -19.35
N ALA A 185 3.18 -12.32 -19.12
CA ALA A 185 3.12 -13.73 -18.72
C ALA A 185 2.36 -13.93 -17.41
N GLU A 186 2.45 -12.94 -16.49
CA GLU A 186 1.76 -12.94 -15.20
C GLU A 186 0.24 -12.98 -15.30
N ASP A 187 -0.36 -12.50 -16.39
CA ASP A 187 -1.82 -12.53 -16.60
C ASP A 187 -2.35 -13.96 -16.73
N GLY A 188 -1.51 -14.89 -17.18
CA GLY A 188 -1.85 -16.31 -17.30
C GLY A 188 -1.57 -17.14 -16.06
N TRP A 189 -0.95 -16.60 -15.04
CA TRP A 189 -0.54 -17.38 -13.88
C TRP A 189 -1.72 -17.73 -12.97
N LYS A 190 -1.89 -19.00 -12.69
CA LYS A 190 -2.89 -19.49 -11.72
C LYS A 190 -2.33 -19.62 -10.31
N ARG A 191 -1.01 -19.73 -10.17
CA ARG A 191 -0.31 -19.94 -8.90
C ARG A 191 1.12 -19.42 -9.01
N ILE A 192 1.56 -18.75 -7.96
CA ILE A 192 2.94 -18.34 -7.77
C ILE A 192 3.49 -19.09 -6.55
N VAL A 193 4.65 -19.69 -6.70
CA VAL A 193 5.36 -20.34 -5.59
C VAL A 193 6.68 -19.61 -5.40
N LEU A 194 6.84 -18.97 -4.25
CA LEU A 194 8.09 -18.35 -3.86
C LEU A 194 8.90 -19.39 -3.08
N VAL A 195 10.00 -19.82 -3.66
CA VAL A 195 10.97 -20.67 -2.95
C VAL A 195 11.84 -19.75 -2.11
N LYS A 196 12.02 -20.07 -0.82
CA LYS A 196 12.87 -19.31 0.10
C LYS A 196 14.31 -19.36 -0.41
N SER A 197 14.72 -18.36 -1.18
CA SER A 197 16.11 -18.06 -1.45
C SER A 197 16.49 -16.87 -0.60
N SER A 198 17.57 -16.96 0.15
CA SER A 198 18.18 -15.80 0.78
C SER A 198 18.72 -14.90 -0.33
N LEU A 199 17.92 -13.96 -0.83
CA LEU A 199 18.42 -12.85 -1.63
C LEU A 199 19.22 -11.95 -0.69
N LYS A 200 20.55 -12.06 -0.79
CA LYS A 200 21.44 -10.96 -0.40
C LYS A 200 21.45 -10.00 -1.58
N LEU A 201 20.82 -8.86 -1.43
CA LEU A 201 21.07 -7.68 -2.24
C LEU A 201 22.35 -7.01 -1.72
#